data_33244ad8c7f9a5b811b0b7b462bc61fe
#
_entry.id   33244ad8c7f9a5b811b0b7b462bc61fe
#
_cell.length_a   1.000
_cell.length_b   1.000
_cell.length_c   1.000
_cell.angle_alpha   90.00
_cell.angle_beta   90.00
_cell.angle_gamma   90.00
#
_symmetry.space_group_name_H-M   'P 1'
#
loop_
_entity.id
_entity.type
_entity.pdbx_description
1 polymer ?
#
loop_
_entity_poly.entity_id
_entity_poly.type
_entity_poly.pdbx_seq_one_letter_code
_entity_poly.pdbx_strand_id
1 'polypeptide(L)'
;VLALAHDLGHPPFGHAGEEALAVAMAPHGGFDHNGQTLRVLTLLEARYAAFDGLNLTWETLEGVAKHNGPLISAASNQTALPWAVAEVSAAQGLELHTWPGPEAQVAALADDIAYNAHDLDDGLRAGLFTASDIAEIPIAGPAILEVNEAYPGLGPSRLAHETVRRMINAMVAD
;
A
#
# COMPACT_ATOMS: atom_id res chain seq x y z
N VAL A 1 3.29 7.91 10.22
CA VAL A 1 4.03 6.65 10.45
C VAL A 1 3.43 5.54 9.61
N LEU A 2 2.13 5.26 9.73
CA LEU A 2 1.46 4.15 9.03
C LEU A 2 1.71 4.14 7.53
N ALA A 3 1.44 5.25 6.83
CA ALA A 3 1.65 5.37 5.38
C ALA A 3 3.09 5.13 4.91
N LEU A 4 4.08 5.28 5.80
CA LEU A 4 5.49 5.02 5.49
C LEU A 4 5.95 3.61 5.90
N ALA A 5 5.16 2.92 6.71
CA ALA A 5 5.60 1.69 7.36
C ALA A 5 4.87 0.44 6.85
N HIS A 6 3.65 0.58 6.33
CA HIS A 6 2.78 -0.55 6.05
C HIS A 6 3.38 -1.57 5.08
N ASP A 7 4.20 -1.14 4.12
CA ASP A 7 4.81 -1.95 3.08
C ASP A 7 6.31 -2.23 3.23
N LEU A 8 6.92 -1.93 4.39
CA LEU A 8 8.36 -2.16 4.62
C LEU A 8 8.79 -3.61 4.46
N GLY A 9 7.88 -4.56 4.62
CA GLY A 9 8.12 -5.98 4.44
C GLY A 9 7.97 -6.48 3.00
N HIS A 10 7.61 -5.62 2.06
CA HIS A 10 7.35 -6.05 0.68
C HIS A 10 8.64 -6.54 -0.01
N PRO A 11 8.62 -7.72 -0.66
CA PRO A 11 9.78 -8.24 -1.38
C PRO A 11 9.97 -7.54 -2.73
N PRO A 12 11.14 -7.69 -3.39
CA PRO A 12 11.34 -7.26 -4.76
C PRO A 12 10.30 -7.89 -5.71
N PHE A 13 9.97 -7.16 -6.77
CA PHE A 13 9.02 -7.56 -7.83
C PHE A 13 7.54 -7.58 -7.40
N GLY A 14 7.17 -6.81 -6.38
CA GLY A 14 5.79 -6.63 -5.95
C GLY A 14 5.08 -7.94 -5.58
N HIS A 15 3.79 -8.02 -5.84
CA HIS A 15 2.99 -9.21 -5.52
C HIS A 15 3.44 -10.48 -6.26
N ALA A 16 3.98 -10.37 -7.48
CA ALA A 16 4.54 -11.53 -8.19
C ALA A 16 5.76 -12.11 -7.45
N GLY A 17 6.61 -11.24 -6.91
CA GLY A 17 7.74 -11.64 -6.06
C GLY A 17 7.29 -12.24 -4.74
N GLU A 18 6.26 -11.68 -4.13
CA GLU A 18 5.66 -12.20 -2.89
C GLU A 18 5.09 -13.60 -3.09
N GLU A 19 4.30 -13.82 -4.15
CA GLU A 19 3.73 -15.12 -4.48
C GLU A 19 4.83 -16.19 -4.68
N ALA A 20 5.86 -15.86 -5.45
CA ALA A 20 7.00 -16.75 -5.66
C ALA A 20 7.74 -17.06 -4.35
N LEU A 21 7.94 -16.05 -3.50
CA LEU A 21 8.58 -16.22 -2.20
C LEU A 21 7.71 -17.02 -1.23
N ALA A 22 6.39 -16.80 -1.22
CA ALA A 22 5.45 -17.57 -0.40
C ALA A 22 5.49 -19.07 -0.75
N VAL A 23 5.53 -19.40 -2.04
CA VAL A 23 5.70 -20.79 -2.52
C VAL A 23 7.03 -21.37 -2.06
N ALA A 24 8.13 -20.64 -2.25
CA ALA A 24 9.46 -21.12 -1.86
C ALA A 24 9.59 -21.31 -0.34
N MET A 25 8.96 -20.46 0.44
CA MET A 25 8.98 -20.48 1.91
C MET A 25 7.91 -21.39 2.53
N ALA A 26 7.04 -22.01 1.75
CA ALA A 26 5.96 -22.85 2.28
C ALA A 26 6.44 -23.92 3.30
N PRO A 27 7.58 -24.62 3.11
CA PRO A 27 8.13 -25.56 4.10
C PRO A 27 8.61 -24.91 5.40
N HIS A 28 8.77 -23.58 5.41
CA HIS A 28 9.33 -22.79 6.50
C HIS A 28 8.31 -21.81 7.14
N GLY A 29 7.01 -22.04 6.93
CA GLY A 29 5.94 -21.20 7.48
C GLY A 29 5.36 -20.16 6.52
N GLY A 30 5.79 -20.19 5.25
CA GLY A 30 5.32 -19.27 4.21
C GLY A 30 5.97 -17.90 4.27
N PHE A 31 5.45 -17.00 3.45
CA PHE A 31 5.82 -15.60 3.43
C PHE A 31 4.56 -14.74 3.22
N ASP A 32 4.51 -13.59 3.88
CA ASP A 32 3.47 -12.58 3.76
C ASP A 32 4.12 -11.22 4.07
N HIS A 33 3.92 -10.23 3.19
CA HIS A 33 4.59 -8.94 3.35
C HIS A 33 4.11 -8.16 4.59
N ASN A 34 2.83 -8.28 4.97
CA ASN A 34 2.31 -7.63 6.18
C ASN A 34 2.93 -8.23 7.44
N GLY A 35 3.03 -9.58 7.48
CA GLY A 35 3.75 -10.27 8.54
C GLY A 35 5.22 -9.87 8.60
N GLN A 36 5.89 -9.75 7.46
CA GLN A 36 7.27 -9.29 7.40
C GLN A 36 7.41 -7.82 7.81
N THR A 37 6.47 -6.95 7.45
CA THR A 37 6.44 -5.56 7.93
C THR A 37 6.39 -5.52 9.46
N LEU A 38 5.50 -6.26 10.09
CA LEU A 38 5.43 -6.35 11.55
C LEU A 38 6.74 -6.84 12.16
N ARG A 39 7.38 -7.86 11.57
CA ARG A 39 8.70 -8.33 12.03
C ARG A 39 9.78 -7.26 11.93
N VAL A 40 9.82 -6.53 10.82
CA VAL A 40 10.76 -5.40 10.68
C VAL A 40 10.55 -4.41 11.79
N LEU A 41 9.33 -3.98 12.03
CA LEU A 41 8.99 -2.95 13.00
C LEU A 41 9.16 -3.36 14.46
N THR A 42 8.93 -4.65 14.78
CA THR A 42 8.92 -5.12 16.18
C THR A 42 10.17 -5.85 16.60
N LEU A 43 10.96 -6.37 15.64
CA LEU A 43 12.08 -7.26 15.93
C LEU A 43 13.36 -6.94 15.16
N LEU A 44 13.30 -6.74 13.84
CA LEU A 44 14.50 -6.72 13.00
C LEU A 44 15.23 -5.37 13.01
N GLU A 45 14.52 -4.27 13.22
CA GLU A 45 15.15 -2.95 13.40
C GLU A 45 15.87 -2.89 14.75
N ALA A 46 17.19 -2.91 14.69
CA ALA A 46 18.06 -2.90 15.88
C ALA A 46 18.69 -1.50 16.07
N ARG A 47 17.86 -0.49 16.34
CA ARG A 47 18.30 0.92 16.50
C ARG A 47 18.63 1.29 17.93
N TYR A 48 18.05 0.59 18.90
CA TYR A 48 18.11 0.95 20.31
C TYR A 48 18.67 -0.19 21.14
N ALA A 49 19.54 0.14 22.10
CA ALA A 49 20.18 -0.88 22.94
C ALA A 49 19.23 -1.51 23.97
N ALA A 50 18.11 -0.87 24.26
CA ALA A 50 17.22 -1.26 25.34
C ALA A 50 16.08 -2.19 24.89
N PHE A 51 15.79 -2.27 23.58
CA PHE A 51 14.70 -3.07 23.02
C PHE A 51 14.94 -3.37 21.55
N ASP A 52 14.31 -4.43 21.07
CA ASP A 52 14.24 -4.80 19.66
C ASP A 52 13.15 -3.98 18.95
N GLY A 53 13.28 -3.82 17.65
CA GLY A 53 12.36 -3.06 16.83
C GLY A 53 12.38 -1.55 17.10
N LEU A 54 11.30 -0.89 16.75
CA LEU A 54 11.13 0.58 16.85
C LEU A 54 10.29 1.02 18.06
N ASN A 55 9.83 0.09 18.88
CA ASN A 55 8.98 0.36 20.05
C ASN A 55 7.77 1.25 19.72
N LEU A 56 7.05 0.89 18.67
CA LEU A 56 5.87 1.61 18.21
C LEU A 56 4.69 1.42 19.18
N THR A 57 3.76 2.38 19.21
CA THR A 57 2.56 2.27 20.02
C THR A 57 1.65 1.17 19.50
N TRP A 58 0.76 0.69 20.37
CA TRP A 58 -0.24 -0.32 20.03
C TRP A 58 -1.09 0.08 18.82
N GLU A 59 -1.56 1.33 18.77
CA GLU A 59 -2.39 1.88 17.71
C GLU A 59 -1.65 1.87 16.36
N THR A 60 -0.35 2.13 16.37
CA THR A 60 0.47 2.08 15.16
C THR A 60 0.63 0.65 14.66
N LEU A 61 0.93 -0.30 15.55
CA LEU A 61 1.07 -1.72 15.19
C LEU A 61 -0.27 -2.32 14.72
N GLU A 62 -1.34 -1.99 15.41
CA GLU A 62 -2.71 -2.38 15.05
C GLU A 62 -3.10 -1.83 13.68
N GLY A 63 -2.81 -0.56 13.43
CA GLY A 63 -3.06 0.08 12.16
C GLY A 63 -2.23 -0.51 11.01
N VAL A 64 -0.95 -0.81 11.23
CA VAL A 64 -0.10 -1.50 10.23
C VAL A 64 -0.66 -2.89 9.92
N ALA A 65 -1.04 -3.66 10.94
CA ALA A 65 -1.59 -5.00 10.74
C ALA A 65 -2.91 -5.00 9.97
N LYS A 66 -3.73 -3.97 10.15
CA LYS A 66 -5.11 -3.89 9.63
C LYS A 66 -5.34 -2.77 8.62
N HIS A 67 -4.31 -2.21 7.99
CA HIS A 67 -4.51 -1.09 7.04
C HIS A 67 -5.49 -1.46 5.91
N ASN A 68 -5.55 -2.74 5.51
CA ASN A 68 -6.52 -3.26 4.54
C ASN A 68 -7.82 -3.79 5.18
N GLY A 69 -8.08 -3.50 6.46
CA GLY A 69 -9.27 -3.92 7.18
C GLY A 69 -9.06 -5.08 8.15
N PRO A 70 -10.14 -5.63 8.73
CA PRO A 70 -10.07 -6.74 9.68
C PRO A 70 -9.43 -8.00 9.07
N LEU A 71 -8.50 -8.62 9.77
CA LEU A 71 -7.83 -9.86 9.34
C LEU A 71 -8.64 -11.12 9.71
N ILE A 72 -9.51 -11.01 10.70
CA ILE A 72 -10.37 -12.10 11.15
C ILE A 72 -11.83 -11.66 10.95
N SER A 73 -12.53 -12.29 10.02
CA SER A 73 -13.96 -12.07 9.85
C SER A 73 -14.68 -13.41 9.66
N ALA A 74 -15.98 -13.43 9.95
CA ALA A 74 -16.83 -14.61 9.71
C ALA A 74 -16.92 -14.99 8.21
N ALA A 75 -16.57 -14.06 7.32
CA ALA A 75 -16.55 -14.23 5.87
C ALA A 75 -15.14 -14.52 5.32
N SER A 76 -14.08 -14.42 6.12
CA SER A 76 -12.74 -14.71 5.65
C SER A 76 -12.54 -16.22 5.51
N ASN A 77 -12.25 -16.66 4.29
CA ASN A 77 -11.80 -18.03 4.02
C ASN A 77 -10.35 -18.26 4.49
N GLN A 78 -9.75 -17.30 5.19
CA GLN A 78 -8.39 -17.38 5.68
C GLN A 78 -8.35 -18.33 6.88
N THR A 79 -7.84 -19.53 6.63
CA THR A 79 -7.78 -20.62 7.61
C THR A 79 -6.66 -20.45 8.66
N ALA A 80 -5.69 -19.55 8.41
CA ALA A 80 -4.63 -19.25 9.35
C ALA A 80 -4.08 -17.84 9.10
N LEU A 81 -3.78 -17.11 10.17
CA LEU A 81 -3.02 -15.86 10.10
C LEU A 81 -1.57 -16.16 9.69
N PRO A 82 -0.90 -15.25 8.97
CA PRO A 82 0.55 -15.29 8.84
C PRO A 82 1.19 -15.39 10.22
N TRP A 83 2.19 -16.28 10.38
CA TRP A 83 2.74 -16.58 11.69
C TRP A 83 3.25 -15.35 12.45
N ALA A 84 3.86 -14.39 11.74
CA ALA A 84 4.36 -13.16 12.35
C ALA A 84 3.22 -12.24 12.83
N VAL A 85 2.11 -12.18 12.10
CA VAL A 85 0.90 -11.46 12.56
C VAL A 85 0.34 -12.10 13.82
N ALA A 86 0.26 -13.44 13.85
CA ALA A 86 -0.22 -14.18 15.01
C ALA A 86 0.69 -13.96 16.23
N GLU A 87 2.01 -13.97 16.06
CA GLU A 87 2.99 -13.75 17.14
C GLU A 87 2.87 -12.34 17.72
N VAL A 88 2.89 -11.32 16.88
CA VAL A 88 2.76 -9.92 17.34
C VAL A 88 1.40 -9.68 17.98
N SER A 89 0.33 -10.23 17.40
CA SER A 89 -1.01 -10.11 17.98
C SER A 89 -1.11 -10.80 19.34
N ALA A 90 -0.50 -11.96 19.53
CA ALA A 90 -0.46 -12.64 20.82
C ALA A 90 0.31 -11.84 21.88
N ALA A 91 1.37 -11.14 21.50
CA ALA A 91 2.19 -10.32 22.39
C ALA A 91 1.54 -8.97 22.74
N GLN A 92 0.88 -8.34 21.78
CA GLN A 92 0.37 -6.96 21.88
C GLN A 92 -1.15 -6.87 22.04
N GLY A 93 -1.88 -7.97 21.85
CA GLY A 93 -3.35 -7.97 21.95
C GLY A 93 -4.04 -7.20 20.83
N LEU A 94 -3.52 -7.28 19.60
CA LEU A 94 -4.11 -6.59 18.44
C LEU A 94 -5.54 -7.13 18.20
N GLU A 95 -6.50 -6.23 18.06
CA GLU A 95 -7.92 -6.54 17.87
C GLU A 95 -8.22 -6.85 16.40
N LEU A 96 -7.69 -7.97 15.88
CA LEU A 96 -7.68 -8.32 14.45
C LEU A 96 -9.07 -8.50 13.82
N HIS A 97 -10.14 -8.54 14.61
CA HIS A 97 -11.53 -8.68 14.17
C HIS A 97 -12.29 -7.35 14.03
N THR A 98 -11.69 -6.25 14.46
CA THR A 98 -12.27 -4.91 14.36
C THR A 98 -11.70 -4.14 13.17
N TRP A 99 -12.40 -3.09 12.74
CA TRP A 99 -11.84 -2.12 11.81
C TRP A 99 -10.71 -1.32 12.47
N PRO A 100 -9.67 -0.93 11.72
CA PRO A 100 -8.57 -0.14 12.26
C PRO A 100 -9.01 1.29 12.60
N GLY A 101 -8.18 1.99 13.37
CA GLY A 101 -8.34 3.40 13.66
C GLY A 101 -8.34 4.29 12.40
N PRO A 102 -8.81 5.56 12.51
CA PRO A 102 -8.96 6.44 11.35
C PRO A 102 -7.64 6.74 10.64
N GLU A 103 -6.51 6.77 11.35
CA GLU A 103 -5.20 7.00 10.76
C GLU A 103 -4.81 5.88 9.77
N ALA A 104 -5.15 4.64 10.08
CA ALA A 104 -4.89 3.51 9.20
C ALA A 104 -5.83 3.52 7.99
N GLN A 105 -7.09 3.90 8.17
CA GLN A 105 -8.05 4.05 7.08
C GLN A 105 -7.62 5.16 6.11
N VAL A 106 -7.13 6.28 6.62
CA VAL A 106 -6.58 7.36 5.79
C VAL A 106 -5.30 6.89 5.07
N ALA A 107 -4.45 6.11 5.74
CA ALA A 107 -3.24 5.56 5.11
C ALA A 107 -3.60 4.60 3.97
N ALA A 108 -4.60 3.73 4.15
CA ALA A 108 -5.09 2.83 3.10
C ALA A 108 -5.65 3.61 1.90
N LEU A 109 -6.47 4.64 2.15
CA LEU A 109 -6.99 5.48 1.07
C LEU A 109 -5.86 6.22 0.32
N ALA A 110 -4.84 6.70 1.04
CA ALA A 110 -3.69 7.34 0.43
C ALA A 110 -2.87 6.36 -0.44
N ASP A 111 -2.78 5.10 -0.02
CA ASP A 111 -2.15 4.03 -0.79
C ASP A 111 -2.94 3.72 -2.07
N ASP A 112 -4.26 3.60 -1.99
CA ASP A 112 -5.14 3.45 -3.17
C ASP A 112 -4.97 4.60 -4.17
N ILE A 113 -4.86 5.84 -3.69
CA ILE A 113 -4.61 7.03 -4.53
C ILE A 113 -3.26 6.91 -5.23
N ALA A 114 -2.21 6.56 -4.50
CA ALA A 114 -0.86 6.39 -5.02
C ALA A 114 -0.81 5.26 -6.06
N TYR A 115 -1.42 4.13 -5.77
CA TYR A 115 -1.49 2.96 -6.66
C TYR A 115 -2.17 3.31 -7.98
N ASN A 116 -3.37 3.87 -7.95
CA ASN A 116 -4.08 4.29 -9.16
C ASN A 116 -3.30 5.33 -9.99
N ALA A 117 -2.60 6.24 -9.32
CA ALA A 117 -1.78 7.24 -9.95
C ALA A 117 -0.55 6.65 -10.65
N HIS A 118 0.11 5.69 -10.03
CA HIS A 118 1.25 4.96 -10.60
C HIS A 118 0.82 4.06 -11.75
N ASP A 119 -0.29 3.35 -11.65
CA ASP A 119 -0.81 2.52 -12.73
C ASP A 119 -1.12 3.33 -13.98
N LEU A 120 -1.68 4.54 -13.81
CA LEU A 120 -1.92 5.45 -14.92
C LEU A 120 -0.60 5.90 -15.59
N ASP A 121 0.41 6.29 -14.79
CA ASP A 121 1.72 6.70 -15.31
C ASP A 121 2.40 5.56 -16.06
N ASP A 122 2.40 4.37 -15.47
CA ASP A 122 3.02 3.17 -16.05
C ASP A 122 2.30 2.73 -17.33
N GLY A 123 0.98 2.74 -17.36
CA GLY A 123 0.20 2.43 -18.56
C GLY A 123 0.44 3.38 -19.72
N LEU A 124 0.52 4.70 -19.43
CA LEU A 124 0.87 5.71 -20.44
C LEU A 124 2.31 5.52 -20.96
N ARG A 125 3.27 5.24 -20.06
CA ARG A 125 4.68 5.02 -20.43
C ARG A 125 4.87 3.73 -21.21
N ALA A 126 4.16 2.67 -20.85
CA ALA A 126 4.21 1.38 -21.55
C ALA A 126 3.45 1.41 -22.88
N GLY A 127 2.68 2.47 -23.16
CA GLY A 127 1.87 2.58 -24.37
C GLY A 127 0.70 1.60 -24.41
N LEU A 128 0.21 1.18 -23.25
CA LEU A 128 -0.98 0.30 -23.15
C LEU A 128 -2.25 1.05 -23.52
N PHE A 129 -2.26 2.36 -23.30
CA PHE A 129 -3.30 3.29 -23.71
C PHE A 129 -2.70 4.68 -23.93
N THR A 130 -3.46 5.53 -24.59
CA THR A 130 -3.04 6.90 -24.94
C THR A 130 -3.79 7.96 -24.11
N ALA A 131 -3.32 9.20 -24.16
CA ALA A 131 -3.99 10.34 -23.58
C ALA A 131 -5.45 10.51 -24.05
N SER A 132 -5.76 10.15 -25.29
CA SER A 132 -7.12 10.20 -25.82
C SER A 132 -8.02 9.10 -25.24
N ASP A 133 -7.46 7.94 -24.92
CA ASP A 133 -8.24 6.83 -24.34
C ASP A 133 -8.70 7.13 -22.92
N ILE A 134 -7.93 7.93 -22.16
CA ILE A 134 -8.27 8.30 -20.79
C ILE A 134 -9.09 9.60 -20.68
N ALA A 135 -9.33 10.32 -21.78
CA ALA A 135 -10.03 11.61 -21.76
C ALA A 135 -11.48 11.53 -21.25
N GLU A 136 -12.11 10.36 -21.36
CA GLU A 136 -13.48 10.12 -20.88
C GLU A 136 -13.52 9.45 -19.49
N ILE A 137 -12.37 9.14 -18.89
CA ILE A 137 -12.31 8.49 -17.58
C ILE A 137 -12.52 9.55 -16.49
N PRO A 138 -13.39 9.29 -15.51
CA PRO A 138 -13.57 10.19 -14.36
C PRO A 138 -12.21 10.49 -13.69
N ILE A 139 -12.03 11.72 -13.21
CA ILE A 139 -10.81 12.25 -12.58
C ILE A 139 -9.64 12.40 -13.57
N ALA A 140 -9.24 11.35 -14.27
CA ALA A 140 -8.11 11.39 -15.21
C ALA A 140 -8.41 12.25 -16.45
N GLY A 141 -9.62 12.14 -17.01
CA GLY A 141 -10.06 12.91 -18.18
C GLY A 141 -10.03 14.43 -17.95
N PRO A 142 -10.71 14.96 -16.93
CA PRO A 142 -10.61 16.37 -16.59
C PRO A 142 -9.17 16.83 -16.34
N ALA A 143 -8.36 16.03 -15.67
CA ALA A 143 -6.96 16.35 -15.39
C ALA A 143 -6.12 16.50 -16.67
N ILE A 144 -6.25 15.56 -17.62
CA ILE A 144 -5.48 15.63 -18.88
C ILE A 144 -5.95 16.78 -19.79
N LEU A 145 -7.26 17.08 -19.80
CA LEU A 145 -7.79 18.21 -20.57
C LEU A 145 -7.27 19.53 -20.01
N GLU A 146 -7.27 19.70 -18.70
CA GLU A 146 -6.71 20.89 -18.02
C GLU A 146 -5.22 21.06 -18.34
N VAL A 147 -4.42 19.97 -18.34
CA VAL A 147 -3.00 20.04 -18.68
C VAL A 147 -2.80 20.47 -20.12
N ASN A 148 -3.57 19.92 -21.07
CA ASN A 148 -3.47 20.29 -22.48
C ASN A 148 -3.85 21.74 -22.74
N GLU A 149 -4.82 22.26 -22.01
CA GLU A 149 -5.23 23.66 -22.08
C GLU A 149 -4.14 24.60 -21.51
N ALA A 150 -3.62 24.25 -20.33
CA ALA A 150 -2.60 25.04 -19.63
C ALA A 150 -1.23 25.02 -20.32
N TYR A 151 -0.88 23.91 -20.95
CA TYR A 151 0.44 23.66 -21.55
C TYR A 151 0.35 23.00 -22.92
N PRO A 152 -0.11 23.71 -23.96
CA PRO A 152 -0.24 23.14 -25.30
C PRO A 152 1.09 22.62 -25.85
N GLY A 153 1.09 21.40 -26.39
CA GLY A 153 2.25 20.82 -27.05
C GLY A 153 3.29 20.17 -26.12
N LEU A 154 2.91 19.81 -24.90
CA LEU A 154 3.78 19.01 -24.03
C LEU A 154 4.12 17.66 -24.67
N GLY A 155 5.37 17.24 -24.49
CA GLY A 155 5.78 15.88 -24.82
C GLY A 155 5.11 14.85 -23.88
N PRO A 156 4.97 13.58 -24.35
CA PRO A 156 4.19 12.54 -23.65
C PRO A 156 4.58 12.37 -22.16
N SER A 157 5.86 12.33 -21.86
CA SER A 157 6.33 12.14 -20.47
C SER A 157 5.91 13.28 -19.54
N ARG A 158 6.01 14.53 -19.97
CA ARG A 158 5.58 15.69 -19.16
C ARG A 158 4.05 15.75 -19.05
N LEU A 159 3.33 15.38 -20.09
CA LEU A 159 1.88 15.29 -20.09
C LEU A 159 1.43 14.28 -19.03
N ALA A 160 2.02 13.07 -19.02
CA ALA A 160 1.72 12.04 -18.03
C ALA A 160 1.94 12.54 -16.59
N HIS A 161 3.13 13.10 -16.29
CA HIS A 161 3.45 13.62 -14.97
C HIS A 161 2.52 14.73 -14.48
N GLU A 162 2.19 15.70 -15.37
CA GLU A 162 1.28 16.78 -15.02
C GLU A 162 -0.15 16.29 -14.80
N THR A 163 -0.60 15.30 -15.58
CA THR A 163 -1.92 14.66 -15.42
C THR A 163 -1.99 13.92 -14.09
N VAL A 164 -1.03 13.07 -13.79
CA VAL A 164 -0.95 12.30 -12.54
C VAL A 164 -0.94 13.24 -11.32
N ARG A 165 -0.14 14.31 -11.36
CA ARG A 165 -0.09 15.29 -10.27
C ARG A 165 -1.44 15.95 -10.00
N ARG A 166 -2.20 16.30 -11.05
CA ARG A 166 -3.55 16.87 -10.91
C ARG A 166 -4.56 15.85 -10.43
N MET A 167 -4.45 14.63 -10.93
CA MET A 167 -5.32 13.53 -10.50
C MET A 167 -5.16 13.24 -9.01
N ILE A 168 -3.90 13.12 -8.51
CA ILE A 168 -3.63 12.97 -7.07
C ILE A 168 -4.23 14.14 -6.29
N ASN A 169 -4.02 15.38 -6.76
CA ASN A 169 -4.53 16.56 -6.06
C ASN A 169 -6.07 16.59 -6.00
N ALA A 170 -6.75 16.15 -7.04
CA ALA A 170 -8.21 16.03 -7.05
C ALA A 170 -8.68 14.97 -6.05
N MET A 171 -8.08 13.77 -6.05
CA MET A 171 -8.45 12.69 -5.15
C MET A 171 -8.16 12.96 -3.67
N VAL A 172 -7.18 13.82 -3.37
CA VAL A 172 -6.86 14.21 -1.99
C VAL A 172 -7.77 15.33 -1.49
N ALA A 173 -8.33 16.14 -2.40
CA ALA A 173 -9.15 17.29 -2.04
C ALA A 173 -10.65 16.96 -1.87
N ASP A 174 -11.11 15.83 -2.42
CA ASP A 174 -12.49 15.31 -2.27
C ASP A 174 -12.66 14.52 -0.96
#